data_c5c32ed222c4036f1cc190ab42ce7d91
#
_entry.id   c5c32ed222c4036f1cc190ab42ce7d91
#
_cell.length_a   1.000
_cell.length_b   1.000
_cell.length_c   1.000
_cell.angle_alpha   90.00
_cell.angle_beta   90.00
_cell.angle_gamma   90.00
#
_symmetry.space_group_name_H-M   'P 1'
#
loop_
_entity.id
_entity.type
_entity.pdbx_description
1 polymer ?
#
loop_
_entity_poly.entity_id
_entity_poly.type
_entity_poly.pdbx_seq_one_letter_code
_entity_poly.pdbx_strand_id
1 'polypeptide(L)'
;PISGRLISMEYSDRYLAAPFPVLLMARTLAALRDQLAPRASAIPLLLQTAPLSEPRYAARPSRVFQNWPDEAGRSETVERLLASFGFDCRYEGSGSAHYRRLVLTYDDRTAAVIFFDQGFGYWRASGQVGHDFHRSAADQVRSLLDCGAMAAGSGESYMAFAKRKL
;
A
#
# COMPACT_ATOMS: atom_id res chain seq x y z
N PRO A 1 13.84 -10.88 22.80
CA PRO A 1 14.26 -9.86 21.86
C PRO A 1 14.50 -10.51 20.49
N ILE A 2 13.99 -9.92 19.42
CA ILE A 2 14.28 -10.37 18.07
C ILE A 2 15.71 -9.95 17.79
N SER A 3 16.57 -10.91 17.44
CA SER A 3 18.00 -10.69 17.16
C SER A 3 18.36 -10.94 15.70
N GLY A 4 17.44 -11.54 14.94
CA GLY A 4 17.63 -11.87 13.54
C GLY A 4 17.54 -10.64 12.62
N ARG A 5 18.12 -10.77 11.42
CA ARG A 5 17.98 -9.79 10.34
C ARG A 5 16.67 -10.04 9.61
N LEU A 6 15.90 -8.98 9.33
CA LEU A 6 14.68 -9.06 8.53
C LEU A 6 15.00 -9.58 7.11
N ILE A 7 14.32 -10.64 6.69
CA ILE A 7 14.52 -11.30 5.38
C ILE A 7 13.30 -11.24 4.47
N SER A 8 12.08 -11.10 5.01
CA SER A 8 10.86 -10.93 4.21
C SER A 8 9.74 -10.25 5.00
N MET A 9 8.79 -9.70 4.27
CA MET A 9 7.56 -9.12 4.78
C MET A 9 6.35 -9.74 4.07
N GLU A 10 5.25 -9.91 4.80
CA GLU A 10 3.95 -10.27 4.22
C GLU A 10 2.91 -9.28 4.79
N TYR A 11 2.20 -8.58 3.91
CA TYR A 11 1.12 -7.69 4.31
C TYR A 11 -0.21 -8.14 3.70
N SER A 12 -1.21 -8.29 4.55
CA SER A 12 -2.57 -8.66 4.14
C SER A 12 -3.55 -7.55 4.49
N ASP A 13 -4.27 -7.02 3.49
CA ASP A 13 -5.36 -6.07 3.69
C ASP A 13 -6.35 -6.15 2.51
N ARG A 14 -7.52 -6.72 2.75
CA ARG A 14 -8.53 -6.91 1.69
C ARG A 14 -9.05 -5.62 1.06
N TYR A 15 -8.85 -4.47 1.68
CA TYR A 15 -9.45 -3.19 1.27
C TYR A 15 -8.50 -2.26 0.52
N LEU A 16 -7.34 -2.74 0.11
CA LEU A 16 -6.39 -1.97 -0.70
C LEU A 16 -6.84 -1.86 -2.16
N ALA A 17 -7.93 -1.15 -2.39
CA ALA A 17 -8.55 -1.02 -3.71
C ALA A 17 -8.26 0.32 -4.41
N ALA A 18 -7.57 1.25 -3.76
CA ALA A 18 -7.32 2.60 -4.26
C ALA A 18 -5.83 2.99 -4.17
N PRO A 19 -5.33 3.83 -5.09
CA PRO A 19 -3.92 4.19 -5.18
C PRO A 19 -3.32 4.82 -3.93
N PHE A 20 -4.06 5.72 -3.30
CA PHE A 20 -3.55 6.46 -2.17
C PHE A 20 -3.30 5.62 -0.90
N PRO A 21 -4.23 4.73 -0.48
CA PRO A 21 -3.96 3.74 0.57
C PRO A 21 -2.72 2.89 0.30
N VAL A 22 -2.48 2.53 -0.97
CA VAL A 22 -1.28 1.75 -1.35
C VAL A 22 -0.01 2.60 -1.23
N LEU A 23 -0.04 3.87 -1.63
CA LEU A 23 1.09 4.79 -1.42
C LEU A 23 1.42 4.94 0.08
N LEU A 24 0.40 5.11 0.92
CA LEU A 24 0.59 5.22 2.37
C LEU A 24 1.20 3.94 2.94
N MET A 25 0.67 2.79 2.55
CA MET A 25 1.22 1.49 2.93
C MET A 25 2.68 1.37 2.49
N ALA A 26 2.98 1.63 1.23
CA ALA A 26 4.33 1.52 0.67
C ALA A 26 5.35 2.37 1.47
N ARG A 27 5.01 3.62 1.77
CA ARG A 27 5.84 4.51 2.59
C ARG A 27 6.04 4.00 4.02
N THR A 28 4.96 3.52 4.65
CA THR A 28 5.04 2.99 6.01
C THR A 28 5.91 1.74 6.07
N LEU A 29 5.72 0.80 5.12
CA LEU A 29 6.53 -0.41 5.05
C LEU A 29 7.99 -0.09 4.73
N ALA A 30 8.25 0.89 3.86
CA ALA A 30 9.61 1.33 3.55
C ALA A 30 10.30 1.93 4.79
N ALA A 31 9.63 2.82 5.51
CA ALA A 31 10.16 3.39 6.74
C ALA A 31 10.46 2.30 7.79
N LEU A 32 9.58 1.30 7.92
CA LEU A 32 9.79 0.18 8.83
C LEU A 32 10.99 -0.68 8.38
N ARG A 33 11.09 -1.01 7.09
CA ARG A 33 12.25 -1.72 6.54
C ARG A 33 13.54 -0.98 6.82
N ASP A 34 13.58 0.32 6.57
CA ASP A 34 14.80 1.13 6.75
C ASP A 34 15.27 1.15 8.21
N GLN A 35 14.34 1.03 9.15
CA GLN A 35 14.68 0.87 10.58
C GLN A 35 15.17 -0.54 10.92
N LEU A 36 14.57 -1.58 10.34
CA LEU A 36 14.85 -2.97 10.71
C LEU A 36 15.97 -3.60 9.86
N ALA A 37 16.16 -3.13 8.63
CA ALA A 37 17.16 -3.66 7.68
C ALA A 37 17.79 -2.53 6.84
N PRO A 38 18.49 -1.56 7.43
CA PRO A 38 18.93 -0.31 6.78
C PRO A 38 19.90 -0.52 5.60
N ARG A 39 20.45 -1.71 5.43
CA ARG A 39 21.43 -2.05 4.35
C ARG A 39 20.87 -3.06 3.34
N ALA A 40 19.61 -3.42 3.44
CA ALA A 40 19.04 -4.37 2.48
C ALA A 40 18.83 -3.69 1.11
N SER A 41 19.28 -4.34 0.03
CA SER A 41 19.10 -3.83 -1.33
C SER A 41 17.64 -3.88 -1.78
N ALA A 42 16.99 -5.01 -1.56
CA ALA A 42 15.55 -5.22 -1.72
C ALA A 42 15.10 -6.28 -0.71
N ILE A 43 13.86 -6.17 -0.23
CA ILE A 43 13.26 -7.15 0.66
C ILE A 43 12.05 -7.76 -0.05
N PRO A 44 11.93 -9.10 -0.11
CA PRO A 44 10.73 -9.77 -0.58
C PRO A 44 9.49 -9.31 0.21
N LEU A 45 8.47 -8.89 -0.52
CA LEU A 45 7.19 -8.49 0.05
C LEU A 45 6.06 -9.26 -0.63
N LEU A 46 5.36 -10.10 0.12
CA LEU A 46 4.09 -10.66 -0.31
C LEU A 46 2.97 -9.70 0.08
N LEU A 47 2.24 -9.17 -0.91
CA LEU A 47 1.07 -8.34 -0.70
C LEU A 47 -0.20 -9.09 -1.10
N GLN A 48 -1.07 -9.34 -0.12
CA GLN A 48 -2.33 -10.04 -0.31
C GLN A 48 -3.52 -9.09 -0.13
N THR A 49 -4.39 -9.03 -1.13
CA THR A 49 -5.63 -8.23 -1.09
C THR A 49 -6.82 -9.04 -1.56
N ALA A 50 -8.04 -8.59 -1.30
CA ALA A 50 -9.21 -9.15 -1.97
C ALA A 50 -9.24 -8.70 -3.43
N PRO A 51 -9.83 -9.49 -4.33
CA PRO A 51 -10.09 -9.04 -5.69
C PRO A 51 -10.94 -7.78 -5.65
N LEU A 52 -10.80 -6.94 -6.67
CA LEU A 52 -11.68 -5.79 -6.83
C LEU A 52 -13.11 -6.32 -6.93
N SER A 53 -13.95 -5.96 -5.98
CA SER A 53 -15.36 -6.37 -6.03
C SER A 53 -15.99 -5.76 -7.27
N GLU A 54 -16.83 -6.57 -7.96
CA GLU A 54 -17.66 -6.09 -9.05
C GLU A 54 -18.35 -4.76 -8.71
N PRO A 55 -18.69 -3.93 -9.71
CA PRO A 55 -19.00 -2.51 -9.57
C PRO A 55 -20.26 -2.16 -8.76
N ARG A 56 -20.70 -3.00 -7.84
CA ARG A 56 -21.75 -2.63 -6.88
C ARG A 56 -21.46 -1.33 -6.12
N TYR A 57 -20.19 -0.91 -6.10
CA TYR A 57 -19.74 0.36 -5.53
C TYR A 57 -19.38 1.42 -6.58
N ALA A 58 -19.42 1.11 -7.88
CA ALA A 58 -19.19 2.07 -8.96
C ALA A 58 -20.26 3.16 -9.04
N ALA A 59 -21.44 2.95 -8.45
CA ALA A 59 -22.55 3.90 -8.46
C ALA A 59 -22.38 5.09 -7.48
N ARG A 60 -21.34 5.12 -6.67
CA ARG A 60 -21.02 6.28 -5.83
C ARG A 60 -19.68 6.86 -6.26
N PRO A 61 -19.67 7.98 -7.01
CA PRO A 61 -18.42 8.69 -7.26
C PRO A 61 -17.83 9.06 -5.90
N SER A 62 -16.87 8.29 -5.43
CA SER A 62 -16.08 8.72 -4.29
C SER A 62 -15.27 9.91 -4.77
N ARG A 63 -15.51 11.07 -4.20
CA ARG A 63 -14.79 12.32 -4.53
C ARG A 63 -13.31 12.28 -4.18
N VAL A 64 -12.80 11.11 -3.82
CA VAL A 64 -11.46 10.94 -3.27
C VAL A 64 -10.92 9.60 -3.75
N PHE A 65 -9.81 9.55 -4.42
CA PHE A 65 -9.15 8.36 -4.94
C PHE A 65 -10.10 7.22 -5.29
N GLN A 66 -10.49 7.19 -6.53
CA GLN A 66 -11.27 6.11 -7.09
C GLN A 66 -10.53 4.78 -6.92
N ASN A 67 -11.26 3.70 -6.73
CA ASN A 67 -10.68 2.36 -6.81
C ASN A 67 -10.18 2.09 -8.24
N TRP A 68 -9.16 1.26 -8.38
CA TRP A 68 -8.78 0.78 -9.70
C TRP A 68 -9.95 0.18 -10.45
N PRO A 69 -10.09 0.43 -11.75
CA PRO A 69 -11.19 -0.12 -12.55
C PRO A 69 -11.04 -1.63 -12.81
N ASP A 70 -9.79 -2.13 -12.83
CA ASP A 70 -9.48 -3.52 -13.11
C ASP A 70 -8.28 -4.02 -12.32
N GLU A 71 -8.17 -5.34 -12.24
CA GLU A 71 -7.15 -6.02 -11.45
C GLU A 71 -5.75 -5.93 -12.07
N ALA A 72 -5.67 -5.95 -13.40
CA ALA A 72 -4.39 -5.91 -14.11
C ALA A 72 -3.70 -4.56 -13.91
N GLY A 73 -4.43 -3.45 -14.07
CA GLY A 73 -3.91 -2.11 -13.81
C GLY A 73 -3.52 -1.91 -12.34
N ARG A 74 -4.30 -2.49 -11.41
CA ARG A 74 -3.96 -2.46 -10.00
C ARG A 74 -2.66 -3.21 -9.71
N SER A 75 -2.53 -4.46 -10.13
CA SER A 75 -1.36 -5.29 -9.82
C SER A 75 -0.09 -4.67 -10.39
N GLU A 76 -0.10 -4.26 -11.66
CA GLU A 76 1.06 -3.65 -12.30
C GLU A 76 1.49 -2.35 -11.61
N THR A 77 0.53 -1.47 -11.29
CA THR A 77 0.84 -0.20 -10.62
C THR A 77 1.36 -0.42 -9.20
N VAL A 78 0.76 -1.36 -8.46
CA VAL A 78 1.16 -1.69 -7.08
C VAL A 78 2.57 -2.27 -7.04
N GLU A 79 2.87 -3.24 -7.90
CA GLU A 79 4.20 -3.86 -7.95
C GLU A 79 5.27 -2.84 -8.33
N ARG A 80 5.03 -1.99 -9.34
CA ARG A 80 5.96 -0.92 -9.72
C ARG A 80 6.15 0.11 -8.61
N LEU A 81 5.08 0.50 -7.92
CA LEU A 81 5.17 1.43 -6.80
C LEU A 81 6.00 0.84 -5.67
N LEU A 82 5.75 -0.40 -5.28
CA LEU A 82 6.52 -1.06 -4.22
C LEU A 82 7.98 -1.29 -4.62
N ALA A 83 8.25 -1.59 -5.87
CA ALA A 83 9.62 -1.67 -6.39
C ALA A 83 10.36 -0.32 -6.26
N SER A 84 9.69 0.81 -6.51
CA SER A 84 10.28 2.14 -6.31
C SER A 84 10.62 2.46 -4.85
N PHE A 85 10.01 1.74 -3.91
CA PHE A 85 10.34 1.77 -2.49
C PHE A 85 11.31 0.68 -2.04
N GLY A 86 11.92 -0.07 -2.98
CA GLY A 86 12.93 -1.09 -2.68
C GLY A 86 12.35 -2.40 -2.17
N PHE A 87 11.17 -2.78 -2.61
CA PHE A 87 10.60 -4.11 -2.37
C PHE A 87 10.64 -4.97 -3.63
N ASP A 88 10.95 -6.25 -3.46
CA ASP A 88 10.67 -7.29 -4.46
C ASP A 88 9.25 -7.81 -4.17
N CYS A 89 8.26 -7.19 -4.82
CA CYS A 89 6.86 -7.41 -4.50
C CYS A 89 6.26 -8.52 -5.33
N ARG A 90 5.65 -9.50 -4.67
CA ARG A 90 4.68 -10.42 -5.23
C ARG A 90 3.28 -10.00 -4.79
N TYR A 91 2.46 -9.63 -5.77
CA TYR A 91 1.08 -9.22 -5.54
C TYR A 91 0.11 -10.41 -5.71
N GLU A 92 -0.81 -10.58 -4.77
CA GLU A 92 -1.88 -11.59 -4.81
C GLU A 92 -3.25 -10.93 -4.57
N GLY A 93 -4.01 -10.72 -5.65
CA GLY A 93 -5.35 -10.10 -5.64
C GLY A 93 -6.50 -11.05 -5.29
N SER A 94 -6.21 -12.31 -4.93
CA SER A 94 -7.21 -13.34 -4.63
C SER A 94 -7.34 -13.69 -3.16
N GLY A 95 -6.63 -12.97 -2.29
CA GLY A 95 -6.61 -13.24 -0.85
C GLY A 95 -7.97 -13.02 -0.22
N SER A 96 -8.49 -14.04 0.47
CA SER A 96 -9.75 -13.96 1.21
C SER A 96 -9.59 -13.55 2.67
N ALA A 97 -8.37 -13.34 3.12
CA ALA A 97 -8.07 -13.13 4.53
C ALA A 97 -8.69 -11.82 5.05
N HIS A 98 -9.54 -11.93 6.04
CA HIS A 98 -10.09 -10.79 6.77
C HIS A 98 -9.06 -10.08 7.67
N TYR A 99 -7.86 -10.62 7.74
CA TYR A 99 -6.83 -10.11 8.63
C TYR A 99 -6.11 -8.93 7.97
N ARG A 100 -5.97 -7.86 8.71
CA ARG A 100 -5.09 -6.75 8.39
C ARG A 100 -3.84 -6.92 9.23
N ARG A 101 -2.86 -7.59 8.67
CA ARG A 101 -1.65 -7.96 9.41
C ARG A 101 -0.40 -7.74 8.56
N LEU A 102 0.66 -7.43 9.25
CA LEU A 102 2.01 -7.45 8.71
C LEU A 102 2.81 -8.53 9.44
N VAL A 103 3.36 -9.46 8.70
CA VAL A 103 4.29 -10.48 9.20
C VAL A 103 5.69 -10.09 8.79
N LEU A 104 6.60 -10.03 9.74
CA LEU A 104 8.01 -9.77 9.58
C LEU A 104 8.76 -11.06 9.87
N THR A 105 9.48 -11.60 8.89
CA THR A 105 10.24 -12.85 9.06
C THR A 105 11.74 -12.54 9.13
N TYR A 106 12.41 -13.19 10.07
CA TYR A 106 13.82 -12.99 10.34
C TYR A 106 14.66 -14.25 10.01
N ASP A 107 15.96 -14.08 9.75
CA ASP A 107 16.87 -15.16 9.37
C ASP A 107 17.13 -16.17 10.48
N ASP A 108 16.86 -15.84 11.72
CA ASP A 108 16.87 -16.75 12.87
C ASP A 108 15.60 -17.62 13.00
N ARG A 109 14.74 -17.61 11.98
CA ARG A 109 13.44 -18.29 11.91
C ARG A 109 12.40 -17.74 12.89
N THR A 110 12.63 -16.62 13.50
CA THR A 110 11.59 -15.91 14.26
C THR A 110 10.69 -15.10 13.35
N ALA A 111 9.49 -14.79 13.80
CA ALA A 111 8.58 -13.88 13.13
C ALA A 111 7.91 -12.94 14.12
N ALA A 112 7.68 -11.70 13.70
CA ALA A 112 6.83 -10.75 14.40
C ALA A 112 5.55 -10.52 13.59
N VAL A 113 4.42 -10.43 14.28
CA VAL A 113 3.12 -10.16 13.66
C VAL A 113 2.54 -8.89 14.25
N ILE A 114 2.22 -7.94 13.36
CA ILE A 114 1.57 -6.68 13.71
C ILE A 114 0.15 -6.72 13.16
N PHE A 115 -0.84 -6.56 14.02
CA PHE A 115 -2.24 -6.45 13.61
C PHE A 115 -2.65 -4.99 13.54
N PHE A 116 -3.31 -4.63 12.44
CA PHE A 116 -3.88 -3.30 12.24
C PHE A 116 -5.39 -3.38 12.43
N ASP A 117 -5.94 -2.54 13.27
CA ASP A 117 -7.40 -2.49 13.50
C ASP A 117 -8.14 -2.14 12.20
N GLN A 118 -7.71 -1.09 11.51
CA GLN A 118 -8.37 -0.59 10.30
C GLN A 118 -7.62 -0.93 9.00
N GLY A 119 -6.32 -1.22 9.04
CA GLY A 119 -5.48 -1.38 7.85
C GLY A 119 -5.35 -0.13 7.00
N PHE A 120 -4.52 -0.18 5.97
CA PHE A 120 -4.32 0.98 5.08
C PHE A 120 -5.49 1.19 4.12
N GLY A 121 -6.14 0.12 3.66
CA GLY A 121 -7.30 0.21 2.75
C GLY A 121 -8.51 0.97 3.29
N TYR A 122 -8.52 1.25 4.60
CA TYR A 122 -9.56 2.06 5.25
C TYR A 122 -9.35 3.58 5.04
N TRP A 123 -8.12 4.01 4.83
CA TRP A 123 -7.78 5.42 4.71
C TRP A 123 -8.17 5.99 3.35
N ARG A 124 -8.56 7.25 3.34
CA ARG A 124 -8.87 8.01 2.14
C ARG A 124 -8.20 9.38 2.24
N ALA A 125 -7.72 9.90 1.12
CA ALA A 125 -7.24 11.28 1.07
C ALA A 125 -8.40 12.25 1.32
N SER A 126 -8.15 13.36 2.00
CA SER A 126 -9.06 14.48 2.04
C SER A 126 -8.78 15.40 0.85
N GLY A 127 -9.83 15.88 0.18
CA GLY A 127 -9.71 16.82 -0.93
C GLY A 127 -9.91 16.19 -2.32
N GLN A 128 -9.78 17.01 -3.35
CA GLN A 128 -9.99 16.61 -4.75
C GLN A 128 -8.66 16.18 -5.37
N VAL A 129 -8.11 15.07 -4.94
CA VAL A 129 -6.95 14.48 -5.60
C VAL A 129 -7.43 13.41 -6.56
N GLY A 130 -7.48 13.73 -7.84
CA GLY A 130 -7.82 12.81 -8.91
C GLY A 130 -6.64 11.91 -9.24
N HIS A 131 -6.91 10.63 -9.52
CA HIS A 131 -5.95 9.70 -10.09
C HIS A 131 -6.43 9.29 -11.48
N ASP A 132 -5.56 9.43 -12.47
CA ASP A 132 -5.89 9.10 -13.85
C ASP A 132 -5.48 7.66 -14.17
N PHE A 133 -6.47 6.76 -14.14
CA PHE A 133 -6.28 5.34 -14.41
C PHE A 133 -6.05 5.00 -15.89
N HIS A 134 -6.24 5.96 -16.82
CA HIS A 134 -5.98 5.76 -18.24
C HIS A 134 -4.50 5.90 -18.61
N ARG A 135 -3.68 6.38 -17.67
CA ARG A 135 -2.23 6.47 -17.85
C ARG A 135 -1.57 5.10 -17.71
N SER A 136 -0.37 4.97 -18.29
CA SER A 136 0.47 3.80 -18.07
C SER A 136 0.75 3.61 -16.55
N ALA A 137 1.00 2.38 -16.11
CA ALA A 137 1.34 2.10 -14.71
C ALA A 137 2.56 2.92 -14.24
N ALA A 138 3.54 3.13 -15.12
CA ALA A 138 4.71 3.96 -14.82
C ALA A 138 4.34 5.44 -14.55
N ASP A 139 3.41 6.01 -15.32
CA ASP A 139 2.96 7.38 -15.13
C ASP A 139 2.05 7.50 -13.90
N GLN A 140 1.24 6.48 -13.62
CA GLN A 140 0.46 6.40 -12.39
C GLN A 140 1.37 6.41 -11.16
N VAL A 141 2.44 5.60 -11.16
CA VAL A 141 3.44 5.58 -10.07
C VAL A 141 4.11 6.94 -9.91
N ARG A 142 4.55 7.56 -11.02
CA ARG A 142 5.16 8.90 -10.97
C ARG A 142 4.21 9.91 -10.33
N SER A 143 2.96 9.95 -10.78
CA SER A 143 1.94 10.84 -10.22
C SER A 143 1.71 10.63 -8.72
N LEU A 144 1.71 9.38 -8.26
CA LEU A 144 1.59 9.05 -6.82
C LEU A 144 2.80 9.52 -6.03
N LEU A 145 4.01 9.33 -6.55
CA LEU A 145 5.24 9.78 -5.89
C LEU A 145 5.30 11.31 -5.80
N ASP A 146 4.89 12.00 -6.86
CA ASP A 146 4.83 13.47 -6.91
C ASP A 146 3.82 14.02 -5.88
N CYS A 147 2.62 13.44 -5.81
CA CYS A 147 1.65 13.79 -4.76
C CYS A 147 2.24 13.65 -3.36
N GLY A 148 3.01 12.60 -3.15
CA GLY A 148 3.67 12.37 -1.88
C GLY A 148 4.80 13.36 -1.57
N ALA A 149 5.53 13.81 -2.57
CA ALA A 149 6.60 14.81 -2.42
C ALA A 149 6.02 16.20 -2.12
N MET A 150 4.94 16.60 -2.79
CA MET A 150 4.24 17.85 -2.53
C MET A 150 3.73 17.95 -1.09
N ALA A 151 3.16 16.85 -0.56
CA ALA A 151 2.72 16.81 0.84
C ALA A 151 3.87 16.95 1.84
N ALA A 152 5.06 16.43 1.52
CA ALA A 152 6.23 16.54 2.37
C ALA A 152 6.90 17.93 2.31
N GLY A 153 6.78 18.64 1.18
CA GLY A 153 7.44 19.93 0.93
C GLY A 153 6.70 21.14 1.49
N SER A 154 5.43 21.02 1.84
CA SER A 154 4.62 22.15 2.31
C SER A 154 4.84 22.53 3.78
N GLY A 155 5.68 21.82 4.51
CA GLY A 155 5.89 22.04 5.96
C GLY A 155 4.66 21.71 6.82
N GLU A 156 3.54 21.59 6.20
CA GLU A 156 2.28 21.12 6.74
C GLU A 156 2.09 19.68 6.28
N SER A 157 2.83 18.78 6.92
CA SER A 157 2.83 17.36 6.56
C SER A 157 1.59 16.68 7.11
N TYR A 158 0.45 16.93 6.51
CA TYR A 158 -0.64 15.99 6.68
C TYR A 158 -1.25 15.70 5.34
N MET A 159 -1.04 14.49 4.99
CA MET A 159 -2.12 13.84 4.34
C MET A 159 -3.25 13.78 5.38
N ALA A 160 -4.18 14.73 5.34
CA ALA A 160 -5.34 14.69 6.20
C ALA A 160 -6.22 13.53 5.75
N PHE A 161 -6.20 12.44 6.49
CA PHE A 161 -7.04 11.27 6.24
C PHE A 161 -8.35 11.45 6.98
N ALA A 162 -9.44 11.57 6.25
CA ALA A 162 -10.74 11.45 6.87
C ALA A 162 -11.03 9.97 7.16
N LYS A 163 -11.16 9.63 8.43
CA LYS A 163 -11.72 8.35 8.84
C LYS A 163 -13.14 8.26 8.28
N ARG A 164 -13.44 7.22 7.50
CA ARG A 164 -14.79 7.00 7.01
C ARG A 164 -15.69 6.75 8.23
N LYS A 165 -16.64 7.65 8.50
CA LYS A 165 -17.72 7.30 9.41
C LYS A 165 -18.52 6.17 8.76
N LEU A 166 -18.67 5.09 9.49
CA LEU A 166 -19.58 3.99 9.16
C LEU A 166 -21.02 4.50 9.16
#